data_db09fbb6689993432de7ce72d63d3fcc
#
_entry.id   db09fbb6689993432de7ce72d63d3fcc
#
_cell.length_a   1.000
_cell.length_b   1.000
_cell.length_c   1.000
_cell.angle_alpha   90.00
_cell.angle_beta   90.00
_cell.angle_gamma   90.00
#
_symmetry.space_group_name_H-M   'P 1'
#
loop_
_entity.id
_entity.type
_entity.pdbx_description
1 polymer ?
#
loop_
_entity_poly.entity_id
_entity_poly.type
_entity_poly.pdbx_seq_one_letter_code
_entity_poly.pdbx_strand_id
1 'polypeptide(L)'
;VMLENVTGILRAFKVDGKPRYAWFEVAKAFASIGCDYVPICLHVNARNVGAAQNRPRYIMLGFEKKLFKRILSKGSLGAEGKKAFNKSLKFFENIQQGNVPSYDASFYYDLAKSHPIFNEWPFKDLNKNPFEGEPHIATVSDAIHDIRSPEGISQPSDYVKMINRLSPSLNTLSKYESGLPPNHKLRAHGARVKARFRLYQVMAKIANKPIVNNLKSYLKDPVNNPITDDLVSHLSSEQFLSMDGGFRSFSSKETLEKFLTPMQTKKQTQRALVADSPAPTALSIADDACHYDKEQLRTLTVREMARFQSFPDKFEFRSKVTTGGRMRQFEVPQYTQVGNAVPPLLGKALGKMCKEFLS
;
A
#
# COMPACT_ATOMS: atom_id res chain seq x y z
N VAL A 1 15.30 12.21 14.64
CA VAL A 1 14.00 11.56 14.88
C VAL A 1 13.31 11.34 13.55
N MET A 2 12.53 10.25 13.43
CA MET A 2 11.70 9.98 12.24
C MET A 2 10.28 9.60 12.68
N LEU A 3 9.28 10.17 12.02
CA LEU A 3 7.87 9.82 12.16
C LEU A 3 7.34 9.32 10.82
N GLU A 4 6.69 8.15 10.81
CA GLU A 4 5.97 7.61 9.66
C GLU A 4 4.46 7.62 9.95
N ASN A 5 3.65 7.95 8.93
CA ASN A 5 2.21 7.90 9.05
C ASN A 5 1.55 7.62 7.69
N VAL A 6 0.27 7.24 7.74
CA VAL A 6 -0.56 7.09 6.54
C VAL A 6 -0.91 8.45 5.94
N THR A 7 -1.22 8.47 4.64
CA THR A 7 -1.58 9.71 3.92
C THR A 7 -2.82 10.43 4.45
N GLY A 8 -3.60 9.77 5.30
CA GLY A 8 -4.71 10.40 6.01
C GLY A 8 -4.30 11.63 6.84
N ILE A 9 -3.06 11.68 7.33
CA ILE A 9 -2.51 12.82 8.08
C ILE A 9 -2.44 14.11 7.24
N LEU A 10 -2.42 14.00 5.90
CA LEU A 10 -2.40 15.13 4.98
C LEU A 10 -3.78 15.76 4.78
N ARG A 11 -4.85 15.12 5.23
CA ARG A 11 -6.22 15.65 5.06
C ARG A 11 -6.50 16.73 6.09
N ALA A 12 -7.28 17.74 5.64
CA ALA A 12 -7.78 18.76 6.54
C ALA A 12 -8.80 18.18 7.52
N PHE A 13 -8.77 18.66 8.75
CA PHE A 13 -9.84 18.52 9.74
C PHE A 13 -10.26 19.90 10.24
N LYS A 14 -11.46 20.03 10.80
CA LYS A 14 -11.98 21.32 11.26
C LYS A 14 -11.80 21.46 12.77
N VAL A 15 -11.27 22.60 13.19
CA VAL A 15 -11.25 23.06 14.57
C VAL A 15 -11.84 24.47 14.59
N ASP A 16 -12.87 24.70 15.34
CA ASP A 16 -13.60 25.99 15.41
C ASP A 16 -13.97 26.54 14.01
N GLY A 17 -14.47 25.63 13.15
CA GLY A 17 -14.87 25.95 11.77
C GLY A 17 -13.72 26.19 10.78
N LYS A 18 -12.46 26.28 11.24
CA LYS A 18 -11.28 26.53 10.41
C LYS A 18 -10.57 25.22 10.03
N PRO A 19 -10.08 25.07 8.78
CA PRO A 19 -9.33 23.89 8.37
C PRO A 19 -7.95 23.89 9.06
N ARG A 20 -7.59 22.74 9.62
CA ARG A 20 -6.25 22.44 10.13
C ARG A 20 -5.73 21.15 9.49
N TYR A 21 -4.44 20.94 9.52
CA TYR A 21 -3.76 19.80 8.92
C TYR A 21 -2.85 19.15 9.95
N ALA A 22 -3.15 17.90 10.33
CA ALA A 22 -2.46 17.23 11.41
C ALA A 22 -0.94 17.16 11.19
N TRP A 23 -0.48 16.90 9.96
CA TRP A 23 0.93 16.85 9.64
C TRP A 23 1.65 18.19 9.90
N PHE A 24 0.97 19.32 9.62
CA PHE A 24 1.54 20.65 9.83
C PHE A 24 1.58 21.03 11.32
N GLU A 25 0.57 20.62 12.08
CA GLU A 25 0.58 20.77 13.55
C GLU A 25 1.71 19.94 14.18
N VAL A 26 1.94 18.70 13.69
CA VAL A 26 3.08 17.88 14.15
C VAL A 26 4.42 18.52 13.76
N ALA A 27 4.56 19.12 12.56
CA ALA A 27 5.77 19.84 12.20
C ALA A 27 6.04 21.03 13.12
N LYS A 28 5.00 21.78 13.53
CA LYS A 28 5.13 22.83 14.53
C LYS A 28 5.55 22.29 15.89
N ALA A 29 4.97 21.17 16.32
CA ALA A 29 5.33 20.53 17.59
C ALA A 29 6.81 20.08 17.60
N PHE A 30 7.33 19.53 16.50
CA PHE A 30 8.74 19.20 16.36
C PHE A 30 9.65 20.42 16.52
N ALA A 31 9.25 21.56 15.97
CA ALA A 31 9.99 22.81 16.01
C ALA A 31 9.79 23.60 17.32
N SER A 32 8.88 23.20 18.21
CA SER A 32 8.57 23.92 19.45
C SER A 32 9.72 23.85 20.45
N ILE A 33 9.74 24.83 21.36
CA ILE A 33 10.70 24.90 22.46
C ILE A 33 10.58 23.64 23.32
N GLY A 34 11.73 23.01 23.61
CA GLY A 34 11.81 21.76 24.34
C GLY A 34 11.80 20.49 23.46
N CYS A 35 11.27 20.56 22.22
CA CYS A 35 11.47 19.51 21.21
C CYS A 35 12.69 19.78 20.32
N ASP A 36 12.84 21.03 19.85
CA ASP A 36 14.02 21.59 19.18
C ASP A 36 14.49 20.86 17.91
N TYR A 37 13.57 20.24 17.16
CA TYR A 37 13.87 19.56 15.89
C TYR A 37 13.45 20.38 14.68
N VAL A 38 14.35 20.53 13.70
CA VAL A 38 14.04 21.12 12.39
C VAL A 38 13.37 20.06 11.52
N PRO A 39 12.09 20.25 11.10
CA PRO A 39 11.35 19.22 10.36
C PRO A 39 11.60 19.28 8.86
N ILE A 40 11.75 18.12 8.23
CA ILE A 40 11.64 17.90 6.77
C ILE A 40 10.48 16.94 6.52
N CYS A 41 9.51 17.35 5.73
CA CYS A 41 8.27 16.61 5.49
C CYS A 41 8.24 16.04 4.07
N LEU A 42 8.06 14.72 3.96
CA LEU A 42 8.10 13.99 2.70
C LEU A 42 6.82 13.16 2.53
N HIS A 43 6.34 13.07 1.29
CA HIS A 43 5.33 12.08 0.90
C HIS A 43 5.97 11.14 -0.13
N VAL A 44 6.12 9.88 0.24
CA VAL A 44 6.84 8.84 -0.52
C VAL A 44 5.93 7.65 -0.81
N ASN A 45 6.35 6.75 -1.69
CA ASN A 45 5.61 5.54 -1.99
C ASN A 45 6.54 4.33 -2.01
N ALA A 46 6.20 3.27 -1.28
CA ALA A 46 7.02 2.07 -1.18
C ALA A 46 7.29 1.40 -2.54
N ARG A 47 6.39 1.54 -3.53
CA ARG A 47 6.61 1.04 -4.88
C ARG A 47 7.85 1.65 -5.56
N ASN A 48 8.17 2.89 -5.24
CA ASN A 48 9.30 3.60 -5.83
C ASN A 48 10.67 3.09 -5.34
N VAL A 49 10.66 2.31 -4.26
CA VAL A 49 11.84 1.63 -3.73
C VAL A 49 11.75 0.10 -3.91
N GLY A 50 10.89 -0.36 -4.82
CA GLY A 50 10.79 -1.74 -5.27
C GLY A 50 9.77 -2.62 -4.56
N ALA A 51 8.93 -2.12 -3.65
CA ALA A 51 7.85 -2.91 -3.07
C ALA A 51 6.74 -3.19 -4.10
N ALA A 52 6.21 -4.41 -4.13
CA ALA A 52 5.11 -4.80 -5.02
C ALA A 52 3.74 -4.25 -4.56
N GLN A 53 3.74 -3.10 -3.91
CA GLN A 53 2.55 -2.46 -3.38
C GLN A 53 2.56 -0.95 -3.61
N ASN A 54 1.47 -0.41 -4.13
CA ASN A 54 1.23 1.02 -4.19
C ASN A 54 0.87 1.53 -2.78
N ARG A 55 1.90 1.87 -1.98
CA ARG A 55 1.75 2.21 -0.56
C ARG A 55 2.36 3.58 -0.25
N PRO A 56 1.61 4.66 -0.47
CA PRO A 56 2.06 6.00 -0.14
C PRO A 56 2.13 6.21 1.38
N ARG A 57 3.16 6.94 1.82
CA ARG A 57 3.42 7.25 3.23
C ARG A 57 3.92 8.67 3.40
N TYR A 58 3.47 9.30 4.48
CA TYR A 58 4.02 10.54 4.97
C TYR A 58 5.19 10.23 5.91
N ILE A 59 6.32 10.87 5.66
CA ILE A 59 7.54 10.76 6.49
C ILE A 59 7.92 12.16 6.96
N MET A 60 8.15 12.32 8.25
CA MET A 60 8.74 13.52 8.82
C MET A 60 10.07 13.17 9.46
N LEU A 61 11.12 13.87 9.04
CA LEU A 61 12.44 13.80 9.63
C LEU A 61 12.61 15.01 10.53
N GLY A 62 12.98 14.80 11.79
CA GLY A 62 13.34 15.85 12.72
C GLY A 62 14.83 15.82 12.98
N PHE A 63 15.53 16.89 12.66
CA PHE A 63 16.97 17.03 12.85
C PHE A 63 17.27 17.98 14.00
N GLU A 64 18.21 17.64 14.86
CA GLU A 64 18.80 18.62 15.76
C GLU A 64 19.37 19.80 14.98
N LYS A 65 19.15 21.01 15.45
CA LYS A 65 19.59 22.26 14.80
C LYS A 65 21.08 22.25 14.42
N LYS A 66 21.94 21.72 15.30
CA LYS A 66 23.38 21.63 15.07
C LYS A 66 23.72 20.73 13.88
N LEU A 67 23.13 19.52 13.85
CA LEU A 67 23.28 18.59 12.73
C LEU A 67 22.75 19.19 11.43
N PHE A 68 21.56 19.81 11.47
CA PHE A 68 20.93 20.44 10.31
C PHE A 68 21.80 21.53 9.67
N LYS A 69 22.38 22.42 10.49
CA LYS A 69 23.32 23.45 10.00
C LYS A 69 24.60 22.84 9.41
N ARG A 70 25.11 21.75 9.99
CA ARG A 70 26.25 21.01 9.47
C ARG A 70 25.96 20.44 8.07
N ILE A 71 24.77 19.85 7.85
CA ILE A 71 24.37 19.33 6.54
C ILE A 71 24.31 20.47 5.50
N LEU A 72 23.73 21.61 5.85
CA LEU A 72 23.69 22.79 4.98
C LEU A 72 25.07 23.29 4.59
N SER A 73 26.02 23.32 5.53
CA SER A 73 27.39 23.84 5.29
C SER A 73 28.27 22.90 4.48
N LYS A 74 28.01 21.58 4.49
CA LYS A 74 28.78 20.59 3.70
C LYS A 74 28.68 20.76 2.18
N GLY A 75 27.71 21.52 1.68
CA GLY A 75 27.57 21.78 0.24
C GLY A 75 27.12 20.60 -0.64
N SER A 76 26.86 19.43 -0.03
CA SER A 76 26.46 18.21 -0.73
C SER A 76 25.01 18.19 -1.21
N LEU A 77 24.15 19.07 -0.66
CA LEU A 77 22.76 19.22 -1.12
C LEU A 77 22.70 19.90 -2.48
N GLY A 78 21.87 19.38 -3.38
CA GLY A 78 21.52 20.05 -4.64
C GLY A 78 20.66 21.30 -4.41
N ALA A 79 20.25 21.96 -5.48
CA ALA A 79 19.52 23.23 -5.41
C ALA A 79 18.19 23.11 -4.68
N GLU A 80 17.40 22.07 -4.96
CA GLU A 80 16.10 21.85 -4.32
C GLU A 80 16.28 21.39 -2.87
N GLY A 81 17.28 20.57 -2.58
CA GLY A 81 17.63 20.20 -1.21
C GLY A 81 18.00 21.42 -0.37
N LYS A 82 18.82 22.32 -0.89
CA LYS A 82 19.16 23.60 -0.22
C LYS A 82 17.95 24.47 0.05
N LYS A 83 17.05 24.62 -0.94
CA LYS A 83 15.79 25.36 -0.76
C LYS A 83 14.94 24.76 0.35
N ALA A 84 14.79 23.43 0.34
CA ALA A 84 14.01 22.71 1.35
C ALA A 84 14.57 22.91 2.76
N PHE A 85 15.88 22.77 2.91
CA PHE A 85 16.56 22.94 4.19
C PHE A 85 16.47 24.39 4.69
N ASN A 86 16.73 25.38 3.85
CA ASN A 86 16.61 26.79 4.23
C ASN A 86 15.17 27.15 4.66
N LYS A 87 14.16 26.63 3.93
CA LYS A 87 12.76 26.83 4.28
C LYS A 87 12.43 26.22 5.65
N SER A 88 12.89 25.02 5.91
CA SER A 88 12.69 24.33 7.19
C SER A 88 13.41 25.01 8.35
N LEU A 89 14.61 25.53 8.13
CA LEU A 89 15.34 26.29 9.14
C LEU A 89 14.60 27.58 9.50
N LYS A 90 14.12 28.34 8.50
CA LYS A 90 13.32 29.55 8.73
C LYS A 90 12.02 29.23 9.48
N PHE A 91 11.33 28.14 9.11
CA PHE A 91 10.13 27.69 9.82
C PHE A 91 10.42 27.40 11.30
N PHE A 92 11.49 26.66 11.57
CA PHE A 92 11.95 26.37 12.92
C PHE A 92 12.27 27.65 13.70
N GLU A 93 13.07 28.55 13.14
CA GLU A 93 13.48 29.80 13.79
C GLU A 93 12.28 30.73 14.11
N ASN A 94 11.29 30.80 13.23
CA ASN A 94 10.06 31.54 13.51
C ASN A 94 9.31 30.99 14.72
N ILE A 95 9.18 29.67 14.84
CA ILE A 95 8.50 29.02 15.96
C ILE A 95 9.26 29.26 17.26
N GLN A 96 10.60 29.14 17.25
CA GLN A 96 11.46 29.40 18.41
C GLN A 96 11.37 30.86 18.90
N GLN A 97 11.03 31.80 18.02
CA GLN A 97 10.79 33.21 18.34
C GLN A 97 9.33 33.51 18.76
N GLY A 98 8.49 32.48 18.89
CA GLY A 98 7.09 32.63 19.24
C GLY A 98 6.16 33.00 18.07
N ASN A 99 6.68 33.08 16.85
CA ASN A 99 5.89 33.35 15.66
C ASN A 99 5.32 32.05 15.10
N VAL A 100 3.99 31.87 15.13
CA VAL A 100 3.34 30.67 14.61
C VAL A 100 3.11 30.83 13.10
N PRO A 101 3.76 30.01 12.24
CA PRO A 101 3.57 30.08 10.81
C PRO A 101 2.15 29.73 10.41
N SER A 102 1.60 30.43 9.41
CA SER A 102 0.36 30.03 8.72
C SER A 102 0.59 28.73 7.93
N TYR A 103 -0.50 28.02 7.67
CA TYR A 103 -0.46 26.80 6.87
C TYR A 103 0.15 27.05 5.49
N ASP A 104 1.10 26.20 5.12
CA ASP A 104 1.77 26.23 3.82
C ASP A 104 1.83 24.80 3.23
N ALA A 105 1.01 24.56 2.22
CA ALA A 105 0.97 23.25 1.53
C ALA A 105 2.29 22.90 0.84
N SER A 106 3.14 23.88 0.52
CA SER A 106 4.45 23.64 -0.09
C SER A 106 5.54 23.24 0.90
N PHE A 107 5.19 23.06 2.18
CA PHE A 107 6.12 22.65 3.23
C PHE A 107 6.35 21.14 3.27
N TYR A 108 5.62 20.32 2.51
CA TYR A 108 5.96 18.92 2.30
C TYR A 108 6.28 18.64 0.83
N TYR A 109 7.21 17.71 0.60
CA TYR A 109 7.73 17.35 -0.71
C TYR A 109 7.09 16.03 -1.16
N ASP A 110 6.39 16.06 -2.30
CA ASP A 110 5.55 14.97 -2.77
C ASP A 110 6.18 14.24 -3.97
N LEU A 111 6.61 12.99 -3.73
CA LEU A 111 7.14 12.13 -4.77
C LEU A 111 6.10 11.79 -5.86
N ALA A 112 4.82 11.68 -5.48
CA ALA A 112 3.74 11.42 -6.45
C ALA A 112 3.54 12.57 -7.44
N LYS A 113 3.97 13.79 -7.08
CA LYS A 113 4.00 14.98 -7.93
C LYS A 113 5.36 15.21 -8.59
N SER A 114 6.23 14.20 -8.56
CA SER A 114 7.57 14.25 -9.17
C SER A 114 8.41 15.44 -8.69
N HIS A 115 8.32 15.80 -7.39
CA HIS A 115 9.07 16.94 -6.87
C HIS A 115 10.58 16.74 -7.09
N PRO A 116 11.32 17.72 -7.63
CA PRO A 116 12.71 17.58 -8.06
C PRO A 116 13.69 17.16 -6.96
N ILE A 117 13.39 17.40 -5.69
CA ILE A 117 14.21 17.00 -4.54
C ILE A 117 14.53 15.48 -4.55
N PHE A 118 13.61 14.65 -5.09
CA PHE A 118 13.80 13.20 -5.15
C PHE A 118 14.74 12.75 -6.30
N ASN A 119 15.31 13.69 -7.03
CA ASN A 119 16.41 13.43 -7.99
C ASN A 119 17.77 13.80 -7.39
N GLU A 120 17.79 14.42 -6.21
CA GLU A 120 18.99 14.92 -5.56
C GLU A 120 19.42 14.05 -4.36
N TRP A 121 20.71 14.08 -4.04
CA TRP A 121 21.26 13.47 -2.85
C TRP A 121 20.72 14.14 -1.57
N PRO A 122 20.40 13.38 -0.54
CA PRO A 122 20.32 11.92 -0.44
C PRO A 122 18.90 11.39 -0.74
N PHE A 123 17.94 12.25 -1.12
CA PHE A 123 16.52 11.92 -1.30
C PHE A 123 16.27 11.00 -2.50
N LYS A 124 17.20 10.95 -3.47
CA LYS A 124 17.11 10.08 -4.65
C LYS A 124 16.98 8.59 -4.30
N ASP A 125 17.48 8.17 -3.15
CA ASP A 125 17.33 6.78 -2.70
C ASP A 125 15.88 6.39 -2.38
N LEU A 126 14.99 7.36 -2.15
CA LEU A 126 13.55 7.14 -1.98
C LEU A 126 12.78 6.96 -3.30
N ASN A 127 13.46 7.18 -4.42
CA ASN A 127 12.93 7.02 -5.78
C ASN A 127 13.82 6.10 -6.63
N LYS A 128 14.60 5.24 -6.00
CA LYS A 128 15.49 4.31 -6.67
C LYS A 128 14.91 2.91 -6.66
N ASN A 129 14.36 2.49 -7.80
CA ASN A 129 13.96 1.10 -7.98
C ASN A 129 15.21 0.20 -7.96
N PRO A 130 15.25 -0.86 -7.14
CA PRO A 130 16.39 -1.78 -7.04
C PRO A 130 16.52 -2.75 -8.24
N PHE A 131 15.53 -2.82 -9.13
CA PHE A 131 15.61 -3.67 -10.33
C PHE A 131 16.46 -2.97 -11.40
N GLU A 132 17.50 -3.66 -11.85
CA GLU A 132 18.35 -3.21 -12.96
C GLU A 132 17.60 -3.43 -14.29
N GLY A 133 17.59 -2.43 -15.18
CA GLY A 133 16.92 -2.47 -16.47
C GLY A 133 15.85 -1.38 -16.63
N GLU A 134 14.97 -1.56 -17.62
CA GLU A 134 13.77 -0.73 -17.82
C GLU A 134 13.02 -0.56 -16.48
N PRO A 135 12.30 0.54 -16.23
CA PRO A 135 11.66 0.82 -14.95
C PRO A 135 10.58 -0.22 -14.63
N HIS A 136 11.03 -1.40 -14.22
CA HIS A 136 10.15 -2.49 -13.81
C HIS A 136 9.60 -2.19 -12.43
N ILE A 137 8.32 -1.87 -12.36
CA ILE A 137 7.59 -1.76 -11.09
C ILE A 137 7.18 -3.16 -10.68
N ALA A 138 7.63 -3.62 -9.51
CA ALA A 138 7.25 -4.92 -8.99
C ALA A 138 5.72 -5.08 -8.90
N THR A 139 5.21 -6.17 -9.44
CA THR A 139 3.79 -6.45 -9.62
C THR A 139 3.28 -7.49 -8.61
N VAL A 140 1.96 -7.69 -8.59
CA VAL A 140 1.32 -8.76 -7.84
C VAL A 140 1.87 -10.12 -8.29
N SER A 141 1.99 -10.34 -9.61
CA SER A 141 2.51 -11.59 -10.15
C SER A 141 3.94 -11.86 -9.71
N ASP A 142 4.82 -10.85 -9.75
CA ASP A 142 6.20 -10.99 -9.27
C ASP A 142 6.27 -11.45 -7.81
N ALA A 143 5.32 -11.00 -6.98
CA ALA A 143 5.36 -11.28 -5.56
C ALA A 143 4.79 -12.64 -5.15
N ILE A 144 3.78 -13.17 -5.88
CA ILE A 144 3.01 -14.32 -5.37
C ILE A 144 2.73 -15.43 -6.40
N HIS A 145 3.22 -15.31 -7.64
CA HIS A 145 2.93 -16.31 -8.66
C HIS A 145 3.49 -17.71 -8.31
N ASP A 146 4.67 -17.76 -7.72
CA ASP A 146 5.38 -19.00 -7.33
C ASP A 146 4.67 -19.78 -6.21
N ILE A 147 3.88 -19.11 -5.37
CA ILE A 147 3.15 -19.72 -4.25
C ILE A 147 1.62 -19.74 -4.45
N ARG A 148 1.13 -19.49 -5.66
CA ARG A 148 -0.31 -19.40 -5.92
C ARG A 148 -1.06 -20.70 -5.64
N SER A 149 -0.42 -21.85 -5.89
CA SER A 149 -0.98 -23.18 -5.67
C SER A 149 -0.10 -24.00 -4.74
N PRO A 150 -0.65 -24.84 -3.85
CA PRO A 150 0.13 -25.74 -3.01
C PRO A 150 0.90 -26.81 -3.79
N GLU A 151 0.48 -27.11 -5.02
CA GLU A 151 1.03 -28.17 -5.86
C GLU A 151 2.07 -27.67 -6.87
N GLY A 152 2.08 -26.38 -7.15
CA GLY A 152 2.88 -25.79 -8.22
C GLY A 152 3.76 -24.66 -7.74
N ILE A 153 4.84 -24.98 -7.03
CA ILE A 153 5.90 -24.01 -6.75
C ILE A 153 6.66 -23.81 -8.06
N SER A 154 6.34 -22.73 -8.77
CA SER A 154 7.19 -22.26 -9.86
C SER A 154 8.45 -21.63 -9.28
N GLN A 155 9.46 -21.38 -10.12
CA GLN A 155 10.67 -20.70 -9.68
C GLN A 155 10.32 -19.30 -9.13
N PRO A 156 10.91 -18.88 -8.00
CA PRO A 156 10.67 -17.55 -7.46
C PRO A 156 11.18 -16.47 -8.41
N SER A 157 10.42 -15.39 -8.54
CA SER A 157 10.80 -14.23 -9.33
C SER A 157 12.04 -13.53 -8.76
N ASP A 158 12.65 -12.63 -9.54
CA ASP A 158 13.76 -11.82 -9.06
C ASP A 158 13.34 -10.90 -7.90
N TYR A 159 12.09 -10.46 -7.88
CA TYR A 159 11.51 -9.77 -6.73
C TYR A 159 11.58 -10.64 -5.45
N VAL A 160 11.09 -11.87 -5.52
CA VAL A 160 11.11 -12.80 -4.36
C VAL A 160 12.53 -13.12 -3.93
N LYS A 161 13.44 -13.37 -4.88
CA LYS A 161 14.88 -13.56 -4.58
C LYS A 161 15.48 -12.35 -3.87
N MET A 162 15.14 -11.13 -4.32
CA MET A 162 15.62 -9.87 -3.74
C MET A 162 15.13 -9.68 -2.31
N ILE A 163 13.82 -9.82 -2.06
CA ILE A 163 13.28 -9.62 -0.70
C ILE A 163 13.83 -10.64 0.29
N ASN A 164 14.10 -11.88 -0.15
CA ASN A 164 14.68 -12.92 0.69
C ASN A 164 16.17 -12.69 1.03
N ARG A 165 16.83 -11.74 0.35
CA ARG A 165 18.22 -11.30 0.63
C ARG A 165 18.32 -9.98 1.38
N LEU A 166 17.19 -9.40 1.86
CA LEU A 166 17.19 -8.06 2.43
C LEU A 166 18.09 -7.97 3.67
N SER A 167 17.74 -8.54 4.76
CA SER A 167 18.52 -8.46 5.99
C SER A 167 18.34 -9.71 6.83
N PRO A 168 19.43 -10.31 7.32
CA PRO A 168 19.35 -11.43 8.26
C PRO A 168 18.54 -11.12 9.52
N SER A 169 18.52 -9.86 9.99
CA SER A 169 17.74 -9.44 11.15
C SER A 169 16.22 -9.56 10.97
N LEU A 170 15.75 -9.64 9.72
CA LEU A 170 14.34 -9.92 9.39
C LEU A 170 14.01 -11.40 9.39
N ASN A 171 15.00 -12.29 9.50
CA ASN A 171 14.77 -13.72 9.51
C ASN A 171 14.45 -14.18 10.94
N THR A 172 13.16 -14.33 11.25
CA THR A 172 12.71 -14.78 12.59
C THR A 172 12.65 -16.32 12.72
N LEU A 173 12.77 -17.06 11.59
CA LEU A 173 12.81 -18.51 11.54
C LEU A 173 14.23 -19.00 11.27
N SER A 174 14.74 -19.85 12.16
CA SER A 174 16.06 -20.47 12.02
C SER A 174 16.11 -21.63 11.01
N LYS A 175 14.97 -22.24 10.68
CA LYS A 175 14.89 -23.51 9.93
C LYS A 175 13.93 -23.51 8.73
N TYR A 176 13.74 -22.39 8.04
CA TYR A 176 13.03 -22.41 6.76
C TYR A 176 14.05 -22.62 5.63
N GLU A 177 14.08 -23.80 5.05
CA GLU A 177 15.04 -24.16 3.99
C GLU A 177 14.37 -24.30 2.62
N SER A 178 13.16 -24.85 2.57
CA SER A 178 12.42 -25.07 1.31
C SER A 178 10.93 -25.32 1.54
N GLY A 179 10.12 -25.31 0.49
CA GLY A 179 8.68 -25.54 0.53
C GLY A 179 7.86 -24.27 0.62
N LEU A 180 6.58 -24.38 1.00
CA LEU A 180 5.71 -23.23 1.16
C LEU A 180 6.14 -22.40 2.38
N PRO A 181 6.26 -21.07 2.24
CA PRO A 181 6.69 -20.22 3.34
C PRO A 181 5.65 -20.15 4.47
N PRO A 182 6.08 -19.84 5.71
CA PRO A 182 5.19 -19.68 6.84
C PRO A 182 4.11 -18.63 6.58
N ASN A 183 2.98 -18.74 7.29
CA ASN A 183 1.81 -17.88 7.13
C ASN A 183 1.10 -17.99 5.74
N HIS A 184 1.38 -19.05 4.98
CA HIS A 184 0.76 -19.32 3.68
C HIS A 184 -0.29 -20.43 3.77
N LYS A 185 -1.29 -20.27 4.61
CA LYS A 185 -2.42 -21.20 4.70
C LYS A 185 -3.57 -20.73 3.79
N LEU A 186 -3.90 -21.52 2.78
CA LEU A 186 -5.02 -21.22 1.87
C LEU A 186 -6.34 -21.32 2.62
N ARG A 187 -7.27 -20.43 2.29
CA ARG A 187 -8.63 -20.42 2.87
C ARG A 187 -9.62 -21.02 1.89
N ALA A 188 -10.42 -21.94 2.38
CA ALA A 188 -11.55 -22.49 1.62
C ALA A 188 -12.73 -21.52 1.66
N HIS A 189 -13.48 -21.46 0.55
CA HIS A 189 -14.65 -20.60 0.40
C HIS A 189 -15.81 -21.39 -0.23
N GLY A 190 -17.04 -21.10 0.20
CA GLY A 190 -18.25 -21.69 -0.39
C GLY A 190 -18.53 -21.18 -1.80
N ALA A 191 -19.37 -21.89 -2.56
CA ALA A 191 -19.66 -21.65 -3.97
C ALA A 191 -20.04 -20.19 -4.28
N ARG A 192 -20.96 -19.60 -3.49
CA ARG A 192 -21.36 -18.18 -3.66
C ARG A 192 -20.20 -17.20 -3.54
N VAL A 193 -19.25 -17.45 -2.62
CA VAL A 193 -18.09 -16.57 -2.43
C VAL A 193 -17.11 -16.74 -3.58
N LYS A 194 -16.88 -17.96 -4.04
CA LYS A 194 -16.05 -18.25 -5.22
C LYS A 194 -16.61 -17.59 -6.48
N ALA A 195 -17.93 -17.68 -6.70
CA ALA A 195 -18.61 -17.01 -7.82
C ALA A 195 -18.42 -15.48 -7.76
N ARG A 196 -18.51 -14.88 -6.56
CA ARG A 196 -18.24 -13.44 -6.37
C ARG A 196 -16.77 -13.09 -6.64
N PHE A 197 -15.82 -13.93 -6.25
CA PHE A 197 -14.41 -13.70 -6.57
C PHE A 197 -14.16 -13.72 -8.07
N ARG A 198 -14.79 -14.67 -8.79
CA ARG A 198 -14.73 -14.68 -10.26
C ARG A 198 -15.32 -13.40 -10.86
N LEU A 199 -16.45 -12.91 -10.35
CA LEU A 199 -17.02 -11.63 -10.76
C LEU A 199 -16.03 -10.48 -10.55
N TYR A 200 -15.35 -10.40 -9.40
CA TYR A 200 -14.34 -9.38 -9.17
C TYR A 200 -13.13 -9.49 -10.09
N GLN A 201 -12.73 -10.70 -10.49
CA GLN A 201 -11.66 -10.91 -11.46
C GLN A 201 -12.08 -10.42 -12.86
N VAL A 202 -13.32 -10.63 -13.27
CA VAL A 202 -13.88 -10.04 -14.50
C VAL A 202 -13.90 -8.52 -14.40
N MET A 203 -14.42 -7.97 -13.32
CA MET A 203 -14.45 -6.51 -13.09
C MET A 203 -13.05 -5.87 -13.14
N ALA A 204 -12.03 -6.58 -12.67
CA ALA A 204 -10.65 -6.06 -12.65
C ALA A 204 -10.05 -5.90 -14.06
N LYS A 205 -10.58 -6.60 -15.06
CA LYS A 205 -10.17 -6.50 -16.47
C LYS A 205 -10.85 -5.37 -17.23
N ILE A 206 -11.96 -4.84 -16.70
CA ILE A 206 -12.74 -3.80 -17.36
C ILE A 206 -12.05 -2.46 -17.18
N ALA A 207 -11.53 -1.89 -18.28
CA ALA A 207 -10.89 -0.57 -18.26
C ALA A 207 -11.90 0.58 -18.05
N ASN A 208 -13.18 0.37 -18.46
CA ASN A 208 -14.25 1.36 -18.37
C ASN A 208 -14.74 1.52 -16.92
N LYS A 209 -14.30 2.57 -16.24
CA LYS A 209 -14.67 2.87 -14.84
C LYS A 209 -16.18 3.08 -14.60
N PRO A 210 -16.92 3.80 -15.45
CA PRO A 210 -18.39 3.90 -15.37
C PRO A 210 -19.08 2.53 -15.32
N ILE A 211 -18.70 1.57 -16.16
CA ILE A 211 -19.25 0.21 -16.17
C ILE A 211 -18.99 -0.49 -14.83
N VAL A 212 -17.75 -0.45 -14.34
CA VAL A 212 -17.36 -1.04 -13.04
C VAL A 212 -18.14 -0.39 -11.90
N ASN A 213 -18.35 0.93 -11.94
CA ASN A 213 -19.10 1.65 -10.91
C ASN A 213 -20.60 1.31 -10.95
N ASN A 214 -21.20 1.17 -12.14
CA ASN A 214 -22.60 0.73 -12.29
C ASN A 214 -22.78 -0.66 -11.65
N LEU A 215 -21.91 -1.63 -11.98
CA LEU A 215 -21.98 -2.98 -11.41
C LEU A 215 -21.81 -2.96 -9.87
N LYS A 216 -20.89 -2.17 -9.35
CA LYS A 216 -20.71 -2.01 -7.89
C LYS A 216 -21.94 -1.42 -7.22
N SER A 217 -22.55 -0.40 -7.83
CA SER A 217 -23.76 0.24 -7.32
C SER A 217 -24.95 -0.74 -7.33
N TYR A 218 -25.10 -1.51 -8.39
CA TYR A 218 -26.09 -2.59 -8.45
C TYR A 218 -25.89 -3.63 -7.35
N LEU A 219 -24.67 -4.13 -7.16
CA LEU A 219 -24.36 -5.11 -6.12
C LEU A 219 -24.63 -4.59 -4.70
N LYS A 220 -24.62 -3.29 -4.49
CA LYS A 220 -24.91 -2.63 -3.21
C LYS A 220 -26.40 -2.41 -3.01
N ASP A 221 -27.07 -1.91 -4.02
CA ASP A 221 -28.47 -1.48 -4.00
C ASP A 221 -29.06 -1.58 -5.40
N PRO A 222 -29.58 -2.77 -5.77
CA PRO A 222 -30.10 -3.03 -7.10
C PRO A 222 -31.38 -2.27 -7.41
N VAL A 223 -32.17 -1.91 -6.39
CA VAL A 223 -33.43 -1.20 -6.58
C VAL A 223 -33.21 0.22 -7.12
N ASN A 224 -32.23 0.93 -6.53
CA ASN A 224 -31.93 2.30 -6.92
C ASN A 224 -30.85 2.41 -8.03
N ASN A 225 -30.19 1.30 -8.40
CA ASN A 225 -29.12 1.28 -9.39
C ASN A 225 -29.31 0.12 -10.38
N PRO A 226 -30.25 0.17 -11.31
CA PRO A 226 -30.52 -0.93 -12.23
C PRO A 226 -29.34 -1.18 -13.17
N ILE A 227 -29.25 -2.40 -13.70
CA ILE A 227 -28.29 -2.78 -14.74
C ILE A 227 -28.62 -2.02 -16.03
N THR A 228 -27.59 -1.46 -16.65
CA THR A 228 -27.69 -0.79 -17.97
C THR A 228 -27.42 -1.78 -19.10
N ASP A 229 -27.96 -1.51 -20.30
CA ASP A 229 -27.69 -2.32 -21.48
C ASP A 229 -26.21 -2.30 -21.89
N ASP A 230 -25.54 -1.17 -21.64
CA ASP A 230 -24.10 -1.02 -21.81
C ASP A 230 -23.30 -1.98 -20.90
N LEU A 231 -23.72 -2.16 -19.64
CA LEU A 231 -23.12 -3.16 -18.76
C LEU A 231 -23.33 -4.59 -19.27
N VAL A 232 -24.51 -4.92 -19.74
CA VAL A 232 -24.80 -6.25 -20.31
C VAL A 232 -23.91 -6.50 -21.53
N SER A 233 -23.81 -5.54 -22.44
CA SER A 233 -22.97 -5.63 -23.64
C SER A 233 -21.50 -5.89 -23.29
N HIS A 234 -20.95 -5.16 -22.32
CA HIS A 234 -19.57 -5.35 -21.87
C HIS A 234 -19.30 -6.69 -21.19
N LEU A 235 -20.31 -7.26 -20.53
CA LEU A 235 -20.16 -8.53 -19.80
C LEU A 235 -20.54 -9.77 -20.63
N SER A 236 -21.14 -9.61 -21.80
CA SER A 236 -21.65 -10.72 -22.59
C SER A 236 -20.59 -11.69 -23.10
N SER A 237 -19.35 -11.22 -23.32
CA SER A 237 -18.22 -12.04 -23.75
C SER A 237 -17.50 -12.73 -22.59
N GLU A 238 -17.80 -12.37 -21.33
CA GLU A 238 -17.10 -12.89 -20.17
C GLU A 238 -17.75 -14.16 -19.63
N GLN A 239 -16.91 -15.00 -19.01
CA GLN A 239 -17.37 -16.22 -18.36
C GLN A 239 -17.36 -16.07 -16.84
N PHE A 240 -18.51 -16.32 -16.24
CA PHE A 240 -18.77 -16.24 -14.82
C PHE A 240 -18.93 -17.63 -14.22
N LEU A 241 -18.43 -17.83 -13.01
CA LEU A 241 -18.66 -19.05 -12.26
C LEU A 241 -20.04 -18.99 -11.61
N SER A 242 -20.91 -19.96 -11.92
CA SER A 242 -22.18 -20.16 -11.24
C SER A 242 -22.01 -20.93 -9.92
N MET A 243 -23.02 -20.87 -9.05
CA MET A 243 -22.97 -21.54 -7.74
C MET A 243 -23.01 -23.08 -7.84
N ASP A 244 -23.42 -23.61 -8.95
CA ASP A 244 -23.36 -25.05 -9.30
C ASP A 244 -21.97 -25.52 -9.78
N GLY A 245 -21.01 -24.58 -9.91
CA GLY A 245 -19.65 -24.86 -10.38
C GLY A 245 -19.43 -24.73 -11.88
N GLY A 246 -20.48 -24.52 -12.67
CA GLY A 246 -20.40 -24.34 -14.12
C GLY A 246 -20.03 -22.91 -14.52
N PHE A 247 -19.34 -22.75 -15.66
CA PHE A 247 -19.10 -21.45 -16.25
C PHE A 247 -20.24 -21.06 -17.21
N ARG A 248 -20.68 -19.80 -17.15
CA ARG A 248 -21.79 -19.27 -17.96
C ARG A 248 -21.51 -17.85 -18.43
N SER A 249 -22.01 -17.50 -19.59
CA SER A 249 -22.09 -16.13 -20.12
C SER A 249 -23.54 -15.66 -20.14
N PHE A 250 -23.74 -14.35 -20.09
CA PHE A 250 -25.07 -13.74 -20.03
C PHE A 250 -25.21 -12.68 -21.14
N SER A 251 -26.22 -12.86 -22.01
CA SER A 251 -26.49 -11.94 -23.13
C SER A 251 -27.75 -11.09 -22.96
N SER A 252 -28.53 -11.33 -21.88
CA SER A 252 -29.68 -10.51 -21.54
C SER A 252 -29.60 -9.95 -20.13
N LYS A 253 -30.27 -8.81 -19.96
CA LYS A 253 -30.38 -8.13 -18.66
C LYS A 253 -30.99 -9.03 -17.58
N GLU A 254 -32.09 -9.68 -17.92
CA GLU A 254 -32.82 -10.56 -17.01
C GLU A 254 -31.95 -11.71 -16.49
N THR A 255 -31.23 -12.41 -17.39
CA THR A 255 -30.36 -13.52 -17.01
C THR A 255 -29.17 -13.06 -16.15
N LEU A 256 -28.61 -11.89 -16.47
CA LEU A 256 -27.52 -11.28 -15.67
C LEU A 256 -28.02 -10.84 -14.28
N GLU A 257 -29.18 -10.21 -14.18
CA GLU A 257 -29.78 -9.81 -12.91
C GLU A 257 -30.04 -11.01 -11.99
N LYS A 258 -30.64 -12.08 -12.56
CA LYS A 258 -30.87 -13.33 -11.83
C LYS A 258 -29.58 -13.94 -11.30
N PHE A 259 -28.50 -13.87 -12.08
CA PHE A 259 -27.17 -14.33 -11.65
C PHE A 259 -26.57 -13.45 -10.54
N LEU A 260 -26.68 -12.12 -10.65
CA LEU A 260 -26.06 -11.17 -9.72
C LEU A 260 -26.83 -11.02 -8.40
N THR A 261 -28.14 -11.28 -8.36
CA THR A 261 -28.99 -11.14 -7.17
C THR A 261 -28.41 -11.83 -5.94
N PRO A 262 -27.98 -13.11 -5.96
CA PRO A 262 -27.38 -13.75 -4.79
C PRO A 262 -25.98 -13.22 -4.43
N MET A 263 -25.37 -12.40 -5.27
CA MET A 263 -24.03 -11.84 -5.08
C MET A 263 -24.02 -10.46 -4.44
N GLN A 264 -25.18 -9.90 -4.12
CA GLN A 264 -25.30 -8.61 -3.44
C GLN A 264 -24.44 -8.55 -2.18
N THR A 265 -23.81 -7.40 -1.95
CA THR A 265 -22.89 -7.22 -0.84
C THR A 265 -22.75 -5.76 -0.42
N LYS A 266 -22.67 -5.54 0.89
CA LYS A 266 -22.31 -4.24 1.47
C LYS A 266 -20.80 -3.98 1.48
N LYS A 267 -19.96 -4.96 1.11
CA LYS A 267 -18.49 -4.86 1.09
C LYS A 267 -18.03 -4.15 -0.18
N GLN A 268 -17.93 -2.82 -0.13
CA GLN A 268 -17.60 -1.98 -1.29
C GLN A 268 -16.09 -1.96 -1.65
N THR A 269 -15.23 -2.30 -0.70
CA THR A 269 -13.78 -2.27 -0.87
C THR A 269 -13.20 -3.56 -1.45
N GLN A 270 -13.95 -4.67 -1.38
CA GLN A 270 -13.48 -5.97 -1.87
C GLN A 270 -13.28 -5.95 -3.39
N ARG A 271 -12.14 -6.45 -3.85
CA ARG A 271 -11.76 -6.49 -5.27
C ARG A 271 -10.82 -7.64 -5.56
N ALA A 272 -10.70 -8.02 -6.84
CA ALA A 272 -9.59 -8.87 -7.28
C ALA A 272 -8.33 -8.04 -7.50
N LEU A 273 -7.18 -8.67 -7.29
CA LEU A 273 -5.89 -8.11 -7.68
C LEU A 273 -5.72 -8.19 -9.21
N VAL A 274 -4.81 -7.37 -9.74
CA VAL A 274 -4.39 -7.37 -11.14
C VAL A 274 -2.95 -7.86 -11.19
N ALA A 275 -2.69 -8.89 -12.02
CA ALA A 275 -1.39 -9.56 -12.07
C ALA A 275 -0.22 -8.59 -12.35
N ASP A 276 -0.40 -7.73 -13.37
CA ASP A 276 0.63 -6.85 -13.91
C ASP A 276 0.64 -5.45 -13.29
N SER A 277 0.13 -5.34 -12.07
CA SER A 277 0.10 -4.07 -11.33
C SER A 277 0.56 -4.28 -9.89
N PRO A 278 1.11 -3.24 -9.24
CA PRO A 278 1.36 -3.30 -7.80
C PRO A 278 0.07 -3.51 -7.01
N ALA A 279 0.13 -4.28 -5.93
CA ALA A 279 -1.00 -4.46 -5.04
C ALA A 279 -1.49 -3.11 -4.46
N PRO A 280 -2.80 -2.93 -4.20
CA PRO A 280 -3.32 -1.70 -3.60
C PRO A 280 -2.90 -1.55 -2.13
N THR A 281 -2.95 -0.33 -1.60
CA THR A 281 -2.52 -0.01 -0.23
C THR A 281 -3.34 -0.69 0.87
N ALA A 282 -4.64 -0.77 0.70
CA ALA A 282 -5.56 -1.20 1.76
C ALA A 282 -5.65 -2.72 1.79
N LEU A 283 -4.67 -3.39 2.39
CA LEU A 283 -4.65 -4.83 2.61
C LEU A 283 -4.29 -5.08 4.08
N SER A 284 -5.29 -4.98 4.97
CA SER A 284 -5.13 -5.16 6.42
C SER A 284 -6.05 -6.24 7.01
N ILE A 285 -6.99 -6.74 6.22
CA ILE A 285 -7.85 -7.85 6.56
C ILE A 285 -7.95 -8.85 5.40
N ALA A 286 -8.22 -10.10 5.73
CA ALA A 286 -8.31 -11.19 4.75
C ALA A 286 -9.31 -10.93 3.62
N ASP A 287 -10.37 -10.19 3.90
CA ASP A 287 -11.48 -9.97 2.98
C ASP A 287 -11.30 -8.77 2.04
N ASP A 288 -10.19 -8.02 2.14
CA ASP A 288 -9.95 -6.80 1.32
C ASP A 288 -9.73 -7.12 -0.16
N ALA A 289 -9.11 -8.26 -0.47
CA ALA A 289 -8.83 -8.67 -1.83
C ALA A 289 -8.92 -10.19 -2.03
N CYS A 290 -9.23 -10.59 -3.27
CA CYS A 290 -9.08 -11.96 -3.73
C CYS A 290 -7.95 -12.06 -4.77
N HIS A 291 -7.48 -13.29 -4.96
CA HIS A 291 -6.40 -13.60 -5.88
C HIS A 291 -6.75 -13.24 -7.33
N TYR A 292 -5.74 -12.88 -8.13
CA TYR A 292 -5.91 -12.50 -9.54
C TYR A 292 -6.14 -13.68 -10.50
N ASP A 293 -5.62 -14.86 -10.14
CA ASP A 293 -5.68 -16.05 -10.97
C ASP A 293 -7.09 -16.64 -10.96
N LYS A 294 -7.62 -16.96 -12.15
CA LYS A 294 -8.96 -17.50 -12.35
C LYS A 294 -9.19 -18.84 -11.65
N GLU A 295 -8.14 -19.60 -11.41
CA GLU A 295 -8.17 -20.89 -10.72
C GLU A 295 -8.07 -20.75 -9.20
N GLN A 296 -7.64 -19.58 -8.72
CA GLN A 296 -7.47 -19.28 -7.30
C GLN A 296 -8.63 -18.40 -6.79
N LEU A 297 -9.82 -18.99 -6.67
CA LEU A 297 -11.03 -18.29 -6.20
C LEU A 297 -11.04 -18.21 -4.67
N ARG A 298 -10.10 -17.46 -4.11
CA ARG A 298 -9.86 -17.33 -2.68
C ARG A 298 -9.36 -15.95 -2.29
N THR A 299 -9.44 -15.63 -1.02
CA THR A 299 -8.75 -14.47 -0.46
C THR A 299 -7.24 -14.73 -0.42
N LEU A 300 -6.48 -13.66 -0.28
CA LEU A 300 -5.03 -13.72 -0.10
C LEU A 300 -4.67 -14.37 1.24
N THR A 301 -3.51 -15.01 1.29
CA THR A 301 -2.89 -15.45 2.55
C THR A 301 -2.13 -14.30 3.20
N VAL A 302 -1.76 -14.48 4.48
CA VAL A 302 -0.90 -13.51 5.19
C VAL A 302 0.45 -13.37 4.49
N ARG A 303 1.03 -14.48 4.01
CA ARG A 303 2.31 -14.49 3.29
C ARG A 303 2.25 -13.70 1.98
N GLU A 304 1.21 -13.90 1.19
CA GLU A 304 1.03 -13.15 -0.05
C GLU A 304 0.97 -11.64 0.22
N MET A 305 0.24 -11.21 1.24
CA MET A 305 0.19 -9.81 1.63
C MET A 305 1.52 -9.29 2.18
N ALA A 306 2.25 -10.12 2.93
CA ALA A 306 3.57 -9.78 3.46
C ALA A 306 4.61 -9.57 2.34
N ARG A 307 4.58 -10.43 1.31
CA ARG A 307 5.45 -10.28 0.15
C ARG A 307 5.20 -9.00 -0.63
N PHE A 308 3.95 -8.54 -0.78
CA PHE A 308 3.68 -7.22 -1.39
C PHE A 308 4.38 -6.09 -0.66
N GLN A 309 4.52 -6.21 0.65
CA GLN A 309 5.25 -5.25 1.49
C GLN A 309 6.74 -5.56 1.61
N SER A 310 7.27 -6.45 0.80
CA SER A 310 8.70 -6.83 0.79
C SER A 310 9.21 -7.55 2.05
N PHE A 311 8.35 -8.19 2.84
CA PHE A 311 8.82 -9.07 3.91
C PHE A 311 9.42 -10.34 3.34
N PRO A 312 10.61 -10.77 3.80
CA PRO A 312 11.22 -12.03 3.38
C PRO A 312 10.42 -13.25 3.87
N ASP A 313 10.54 -14.37 3.19
CA ASP A 313 9.80 -15.59 3.53
C ASP A 313 10.17 -16.16 4.91
N LYS A 314 11.38 -15.92 5.37
CA LYS A 314 11.85 -16.29 6.71
C LYS A 314 11.29 -15.42 7.85
N PHE A 315 10.52 -14.38 7.54
CA PHE A 315 9.83 -13.57 8.56
C PHE A 315 8.49 -14.21 8.90
N GLU A 316 8.32 -14.69 10.13
CA GLU A 316 7.08 -15.27 10.62
C GLU A 316 6.25 -14.23 11.36
N PHE A 317 4.99 -14.07 10.96
CA PHE A 317 3.98 -13.33 11.73
C PHE A 317 3.33 -14.26 12.74
N ARG A 318 3.34 -13.90 14.01
CA ARG A 318 2.79 -14.68 15.12
C ARG A 318 1.40 -14.19 15.50
N SER A 319 0.73 -14.88 16.43
CA SER A 319 -0.65 -14.66 16.86
C SER A 319 -1.68 -15.27 15.91
N LYS A 320 -2.96 -15.01 16.13
CA LYS A 320 -4.06 -15.52 15.32
C LYS A 320 -4.03 -14.95 13.90
N VAL A 321 -4.45 -15.74 12.93
CA VAL A 321 -4.51 -15.31 11.53
C VAL A 321 -5.51 -14.16 11.37
N THR A 322 -6.72 -14.31 11.96
CA THR A 322 -7.78 -13.31 11.96
C THR A 322 -8.42 -13.23 13.34
N THR A 323 -8.92 -12.07 13.72
CA THR A 323 -9.68 -11.83 14.94
C THR A 323 -10.94 -11.05 14.61
N GLY A 324 -12.08 -11.44 15.19
CA GLY A 324 -13.37 -10.79 15.03
C GLY A 324 -13.89 -10.14 16.32
N GLY A 325 -14.88 -9.24 16.19
CA GLY A 325 -15.61 -8.67 17.31
C GLY A 325 -14.73 -7.92 18.32
N ARG A 326 -15.05 -8.03 19.61
CA ARG A 326 -14.35 -7.34 20.72
C ARG A 326 -12.89 -7.72 20.87
N MET A 327 -12.49 -8.93 20.44
CA MET A 327 -11.10 -9.40 20.58
C MET A 327 -10.10 -8.58 19.78
N ARG A 328 -10.53 -7.82 18.75
CA ARG A 328 -9.66 -6.88 18.00
C ARG A 328 -9.04 -5.77 18.87
N GLN A 329 -9.61 -5.51 20.03
CA GLN A 329 -9.07 -4.52 20.98
C GLN A 329 -7.86 -5.07 21.76
N PHE A 330 -7.76 -6.38 21.88
CA PHE A 330 -6.73 -7.05 22.69
C PHE A 330 -5.70 -7.82 21.87
N GLU A 331 -6.03 -8.18 20.64
CA GLU A 331 -5.18 -8.98 19.76
C GLU A 331 -4.95 -8.28 18.44
N VAL A 332 -3.69 -8.24 18.00
CA VAL A 332 -3.33 -7.78 16.65
C VAL A 332 -3.12 -9.01 15.76
N PRO A 333 -4.10 -9.40 14.94
CA PRO A 333 -3.99 -10.57 14.09
C PRO A 333 -2.97 -10.36 12.98
N GLN A 334 -2.45 -11.47 12.43
CA GLN A 334 -1.38 -11.47 11.43
C GLN A 334 -1.67 -10.54 10.23
N TYR A 335 -2.90 -10.55 9.69
CA TYR A 335 -3.27 -9.63 8.61
C TYR A 335 -3.14 -8.15 9.00
N THR A 336 -3.51 -7.81 10.22
CA THR A 336 -3.40 -6.44 10.73
C THR A 336 -1.94 -6.06 10.97
N GLN A 337 -1.11 -6.99 11.46
CA GLN A 337 0.33 -6.77 11.61
C GLN A 337 0.98 -6.41 10.27
N VAL A 338 0.69 -7.19 9.21
CA VAL A 338 1.14 -6.88 7.86
C VAL A 338 0.62 -5.52 7.40
N GLY A 339 -0.69 -5.26 7.58
CA GLY A 339 -1.31 -4.00 7.15
C GLY A 339 -0.74 -2.76 7.82
N ASN A 340 -0.29 -2.86 9.08
CA ASN A 340 0.27 -1.75 9.85
C ASN A 340 1.79 -1.57 9.65
N ALA A 341 2.46 -2.54 9.08
CA ALA A 341 3.91 -2.51 8.95
C ALA A 341 4.43 -1.44 7.98
N VAL A 342 5.64 -0.97 8.23
CA VAL A 342 6.45 -0.25 7.25
C VAL A 342 7.14 -1.28 6.36
N PRO A 343 7.00 -1.20 5.02
CA PRO A 343 7.67 -2.14 4.13
C PRO A 343 9.18 -2.16 4.33
N PRO A 344 9.82 -3.33 4.50
CA PRO A 344 11.27 -3.44 4.71
C PRO A 344 12.12 -2.70 3.68
N LEU A 345 11.74 -2.72 2.38
CA LEU A 345 12.45 -1.93 1.35
C LEU A 345 12.36 -0.42 1.59
N LEU A 346 11.19 0.08 2.02
CA LEU A 346 11.06 1.49 2.36
C LEU A 346 11.90 1.84 3.61
N GLY A 347 11.86 0.98 4.63
CA GLY A 347 12.69 1.13 5.82
C GLY A 347 14.18 1.15 5.50
N LYS A 348 14.64 0.27 4.58
CA LYS A 348 16.03 0.24 4.11
C LYS A 348 16.42 1.53 3.38
N ALA A 349 15.57 2.04 2.49
CA ALA A 349 15.84 3.28 1.77
C ALA A 349 15.90 4.50 2.71
N LEU A 350 14.96 4.60 3.65
CA LEU A 350 14.95 5.64 4.68
C LEU A 350 16.19 5.55 5.57
N GLY A 351 16.55 4.35 6.03
CA GLY A 351 17.74 4.12 6.85
C GLY A 351 19.03 4.49 6.13
N LYS A 352 19.14 4.16 4.83
CA LYS A 352 20.28 4.56 4.00
C LYS A 352 20.37 6.08 3.87
N MET A 353 19.26 6.74 3.55
CA MET A 353 19.20 8.21 3.48
C MET A 353 19.61 8.87 4.81
N CYS A 354 19.12 8.36 5.94
CA CYS A 354 19.51 8.88 7.27
C CYS A 354 20.99 8.68 7.54
N LYS A 355 21.58 7.53 7.18
CA LYS A 355 23.02 7.29 7.33
C LYS A 355 23.84 8.30 6.53
N GLU A 356 23.42 8.65 5.33
CA GLU A 356 24.11 9.64 4.50
C GLU A 356 24.05 11.07 5.09
N PHE A 357 22.99 11.43 5.81
CA PHE A 357 22.92 12.68 6.56
C PHE A 357 23.89 12.71 7.77
N LEU A 358 24.15 11.55 8.36
CA LEU A 358 24.99 11.43 9.54
C LEU A 358 26.50 11.33 9.22
N SER A 359 26.85 10.84 8.04
CA SER A 359 28.22 10.81 7.53
C SER A 359 28.73 12.20 7.13
#